data_3659164a367f1e8a66839ef30aa50d99
#
_entry.id   3659164a367f1e8a66839ef30aa50d99
#
_cell.length_a   1.000
_cell.length_b   1.000
_cell.length_c   1.000
_cell.angle_alpha   90.00
_cell.angle_beta   90.00
_cell.angle_gamma   90.00
#
_symmetry.space_group_name_H-M   'P 1'
#
loop_
_entity.id
_entity.type
_entity.pdbx_description
1 polymer ?
#
loop_
_entity_poly.entity_id
_entity_poly.type
_entity_poly.pdbx_seq_one_letter_code
_entity_poly.pdbx_strand_id
1 'polypeptide(L)'
;MKLFPPARHLAVLALSGVTFPVSAADVLSERNIGMELARDIATEAVLACRQDGYQVSAVVVDRHGLTRVALRDDGAARFTLEIAERKANMTVMAWTDSGQFRQSRADIRPELNHIDGLIVMDGGVKILSGGYNLGAVGVSGAPGGEKDAACARKALENLNERIEFAIE
;
A
#
# COMPACT_ATOMS: atom_id res chain seq x y z
N MET A 1 -76.79 -30.65 -13.08
CA MET A 1 -75.52 -31.37 -13.05
C MET A 1 -74.40 -30.31 -13.06
N LYS A 2 -73.83 -29.92 -11.89
CA LYS A 2 -72.82 -28.90 -11.77
C LYS A 2 -71.47 -29.58 -11.63
N LEU A 3 -70.56 -29.38 -12.61
CA LEU A 3 -69.19 -29.89 -12.57
C LEU A 3 -68.36 -28.91 -11.72
N PHE A 4 -67.65 -29.44 -10.71
CA PHE A 4 -66.64 -28.74 -9.96
C PHE A 4 -65.29 -28.87 -10.69
N PRO A 5 -64.47 -27.79 -10.77
CA PRO A 5 -63.10 -27.89 -11.33
C PRO A 5 -62.14 -28.49 -10.31
N PRO A 6 -61.06 -29.16 -10.73
CA PRO A 6 -60.11 -29.78 -9.82
C PRO A 6 -59.19 -28.75 -9.16
N ALA A 7 -58.96 -28.91 -7.87
CA ALA A 7 -58.05 -28.13 -7.06
C ALA A 7 -56.59 -28.34 -7.52
N ARG A 8 -55.91 -27.26 -7.91
CA ARG A 8 -54.46 -27.23 -8.18
C ARG A 8 -53.72 -27.12 -6.86
N HIS A 9 -53.01 -28.17 -6.47
CA HIS A 9 -52.07 -28.11 -5.36
C HIS A 9 -50.81 -27.35 -5.79
N LEU A 10 -50.61 -26.14 -5.25
CA LEU A 10 -49.34 -25.46 -5.33
C LEU A 10 -48.36 -26.11 -4.32
N ALA A 11 -47.34 -26.76 -4.83
CA ALA A 11 -46.21 -27.22 -4.01
C ALA A 11 -45.31 -26.01 -3.69
N VAL A 12 -45.30 -25.59 -2.44
CA VAL A 12 -44.34 -24.56 -1.95
C VAL A 12 -43.03 -25.29 -1.68
N LEU A 13 -42.03 -25.06 -2.54
CA LEU A 13 -40.65 -25.47 -2.27
C LEU A 13 -40.09 -24.56 -1.16
N ALA A 14 -39.93 -25.11 0.05
CA ALA A 14 -39.19 -24.46 1.11
C ALA A 14 -37.71 -24.55 0.81
N LEU A 15 -37.08 -23.42 0.39
CA LEU A 15 -35.61 -23.26 0.33
C LEU A 15 -35.11 -23.20 1.77
N SER A 16 -34.59 -24.30 2.30
CA SER A 16 -33.83 -24.31 3.55
C SER A 16 -32.45 -23.65 3.28
N GLY A 17 -32.33 -22.37 3.66
CA GLY A 17 -31.07 -21.66 3.64
C GLY A 17 -30.10 -22.27 4.66
N VAL A 18 -29.03 -22.90 4.20
CA VAL A 18 -27.94 -23.36 5.05
C VAL A 18 -27.14 -22.12 5.46
N THR A 19 -27.35 -21.64 6.68
CA THR A 19 -26.54 -20.58 7.27
C THR A 19 -25.26 -21.21 7.81
N PHE A 20 -24.12 -20.94 7.15
CA PHE A 20 -22.80 -21.25 7.70
C PHE A 20 -22.47 -20.22 8.78
N PRO A 21 -22.09 -20.62 10.00
CA PRO A 21 -21.61 -19.68 10.98
C PRO A 21 -20.29 -19.06 10.46
N VAL A 22 -20.26 -17.76 10.26
CA VAL A 22 -19.00 -17.02 10.02
C VAL A 22 -18.33 -16.91 11.38
N SER A 23 -17.35 -17.77 11.64
CA SER A 23 -16.48 -17.63 12.82
C SER A 23 -15.43 -16.57 12.53
N ALA A 24 -15.45 -15.49 13.30
CA ALA A 24 -14.32 -14.56 13.32
C ALA A 24 -13.15 -15.25 14.03
N ALA A 25 -11.94 -15.15 13.44
CA ALA A 25 -10.75 -15.67 14.10
C ALA A 25 -10.37 -14.78 15.29
N ASP A 26 -10.16 -15.38 16.46
CA ASP A 26 -9.72 -14.65 17.66
C ASP A 26 -8.25 -14.24 17.57
N VAL A 27 -7.48 -14.82 16.63
CA VAL A 27 -6.08 -14.52 16.36
C VAL A 27 -5.91 -14.22 14.88
N LEU A 28 -5.32 -13.06 14.58
CA LEU A 28 -5.01 -12.66 13.22
C LEU A 28 -3.61 -13.14 12.84
N SER A 29 -3.49 -13.74 11.64
CA SER A 29 -2.21 -14.00 10.98
C SER A 29 -2.05 -13.00 9.84
N GLU A 30 -1.00 -12.20 9.88
CA GLU A 30 -0.76 -11.13 8.92
C GLU A 30 0.53 -11.35 8.14
N ARG A 31 0.49 -11.06 6.84
CA ARG A 31 1.69 -10.97 6.00
C ARG A 31 2.24 -9.55 6.08
N ASN A 32 3.53 -9.44 6.32
CA ASN A 32 4.21 -8.15 6.48
C ASN A 32 5.59 -8.19 5.81
N ILE A 33 6.13 -7.02 5.46
CA ILE A 33 7.46 -6.96 4.86
C ILE A 33 8.55 -7.30 5.88
N GLY A 34 9.48 -8.20 5.49
CA GLY A 34 10.68 -8.50 6.25
C GLY A 34 11.77 -7.44 6.06
N MET A 35 12.71 -7.37 7.03
CA MET A 35 13.78 -6.36 7.06
C MET A 35 14.71 -6.45 5.84
N GLU A 36 15.07 -7.65 5.40
CA GLU A 36 15.99 -7.84 4.28
C GLU A 36 15.41 -7.31 2.96
N LEU A 37 14.15 -7.64 2.66
CA LEU A 37 13.46 -7.11 1.47
C LEU A 37 13.27 -5.59 1.57
N ALA A 38 12.91 -5.08 2.74
CA ALA A 38 12.76 -3.64 2.99
C ALA A 38 14.06 -2.88 2.75
N ARG A 39 15.21 -3.44 3.23
CA ARG A 39 16.54 -2.87 2.99
C ARG A 39 16.88 -2.78 1.51
N ASP A 40 16.63 -3.86 0.79
CA ASP A 40 17.00 -3.93 -0.62
C ASP A 40 16.11 -3.00 -1.45
N ILE A 41 14.80 -2.89 -1.15
CA ILE A 41 13.91 -1.90 -1.78
C ILE A 41 14.40 -0.47 -1.52
N ALA A 42 14.74 -0.14 -0.26
CA ALA A 42 15.23 1.20 0.07
C ALA A 42 16.55 1.51 -0.65
N THR A 43 17.46 0.54 -0.73
CA THR A 43 18.74 0.67 -1.43
C THR A 43 18.53 0.90 -2.92
N GLU A 44 17.72 0.07 -3.57
CA GLU A 44 17.42 0.20 -4.99
C GLU A 44 16.73 1.54 -5.31
N ALA A 45 15.87 2.05 -4.43
CA ALA A 45 15.23 3.35 -4.62
C ALA A 45 16.25 4.51 -4.60
N VAL A 46 17.22 4.49 -3.68
CA VAL A 46 18.32 5.45 -3.65
C VAL A 46 19.17 5.32 -4.91
N LEU A 47 19.54 4.10 -5.32
CA LEU A 47 20.37 3.87 -6.50
C LEU A 47 19.65 4.29 -7.79
N ALA A 48 18.36 4.05 -7.91
CA ALA A 48 17.57 4.50 -9.05
C ALA A 48 17.59 6.02 -9.18
N CYS A 49 17.39 6.74 -8.09
CA CYS A 49 17.47 8.20 -8.10
C CYS A 49 18.88 8.74 -8.40
N ARG A 50 19.94 8.06 -7.95
CA ARG A 50 21.34 8.41 -8.29
C ARG A 50 21.62 8.33 -9.79
N GLN A 51 21.01 7.36 -10.51
CA GLN A 51 21.14 7.24 -11.97
C GLN A 51 20.62 8.50 -12.68
N ASP A 52 19.61 9.14 -12.12
CA ASP A 52 19.04 10.39 -12.62
C ASP A 52 19.73 11.66 -12.05
N GLY A 53 20.80 11.48 -11.27
CA GLY A 53 21.56 12.58 -10.66
C GLY A 53 20.93 13.17 -9.39
N TYR A 54 19.94 12.50 -8.78
CA TYR A 54 19.27 12.96 -7.56
C TYR A 54 19.80 12.23 -6.32
N GLN A 55 19.99 12.99 -5.23
CA GLN A 55 20.33 12.45 -3.93
C GLN A 55 19.12 12.52 -3.01
N VAL A 56 18.63 11.37 -2.59
CA VAL A 56 17.34 11.23 -1.92
C VAL A 56 17.45 10.44 -0.63
N SER A 57 16.40 10.50 0.15
CA SER A 57 16.12 9.51 1.21
C SER A 57 15.04 8.55 0.75
N ALA A 58 15.18 7.28 1.13
CA ALA A 58 14.19 6.23 0.94
C ALA A 58 13.84 5.58 2.29
N VAL A 59 12.55 5.49 2.59
CA VAL A 59 12.05 4.86 3.81
C VAL A 59 11.04 3.79 3.44
N VAL A 60 11.24 2.58 3.96
CA VAL A 60 10.28 1.49 3.84
C VAL A 60 9.57 1.32 5.18
N VAL A 61 8.26 1.41 5.16
CA VAL A 61 7.38 1.12 6.30
C VAL A 61 6.63 -0.18 6.08
N ASP A 62 6.27 -0.84 7.16
CA ASP A 62 5.47 -2.05 7.12
C ASP A 62 3.97 -1.72 6.91
N ARG A 63 3.12 -2.74 6.88
CA ARG A 63 1.68 -2.57 6.66
C ARG A 63 0.96 -1.74 7.72
N HIS A 64 1.58 -1.50 8.87
CA HIS A 64 1.05 -0.67 9.95
C HIS A 64 1.65 0.74 9.98
N GLY A 65 2.54 1.07 9.02
CA GLY A 65 3.23 2.35 8.99
C GLY A 65 4.45 2.43 9.90
N LEU A 66 4.92 1.28 10.43
CA LEU A 66 6.13 1.26 11.26
C LEU A 66 7.37 1.15 10.37
N THR A 67 8.34 2.04 10.59
CA THR A 67 9.59 2.07 9.81
C THR A 67 10.38 0.79 9.98
N ARG A 68 10.67 0.13 8.86
CA ARG A 68 11.52 -1.07 8.78
C ARG A 68 12.95 -0.69 8.41
N VAL A 69 13.12 0.21 7.45
CA VAL A 69 14.43 0.70 6.98
C VAL A 69 14.31 2.15 6.57
N ALA A 70 15.30 2.95 6.93
CA ALA A 70 15.44 4.33 6.52
C ALA A 70 16.88 4.57 6.02
N LEU A 71 17.02 4.99 4.77
CA LEU A 71 18.30 5.32 4.14
C LEU A 71 18.28 6.77 3.68
N ARG A 72 19.38 7.47 3.90
CA ARG A 72 19.59 8.82 3.38
C ARG A 72 20.90 8.83 2.59
N ASP A 73 20.83 9.26 1.33
CA ASP A 73 21.99 9.45 0.49
C ASP A 73 22.88 10.59 1.03
N ASP A 74 24.19 10.54 0.73
CA ASP A 74 25.23 11.40 1.31
C ASP A 74 24.91 12.89 1.20
N GLY A 75 24.42 13.33 0.05
CA GLY A 75 24.06 14.74 -0.18
C GLY A 75 22.56 15.05 -0.02
N ALA A 76 21.75 14.09 0.35
CA ALA A 76 20.32 14.35 0.58
C ALA A 76 20.09 15.26 1.79
N ALA A 77 19.18 16.22 1.66
CA ALA A 77 18.86 17.15 2.74
C ALA A 77 18.30 16.41 3.95
N ARG A 78 18.60 16.88 5.18
CA ARG A 78 18.23 16.15 6.42
C ARG A 78 16.75 15.86 6.56
N PHE A 79 15.88 16.76 6.10
CA PHE A 79 14.43 16.59 6.25
C PHE A 79 13.82 15.61 5.26
N THR A 80 14.55 15.17 4.25
CA THR A 80 14.04 14.23 3.25
C THR A 80 13.73 12.86 3.84
N LEU A 81 14.40 12.45 4.94
CA LEU A 81 14.04 11.22 5.68
C LEU A 81 12.63 11.31 6.23
N GLU A 82 12.30 12.36 6.96
CA GLU A 82 10.98 12.56 7.53
C GLU A 82 9.90 12.66 6.44
N ILE A 83 10.18 13.40 5.37
CA ILE A 83 9.25 13.55 4.26
C ILE A 83 9.02 12.19 3.57
N ALA A 84 10.06 11.38 3.36
CA ALA A 84 9.95 10.05 2.78
C ALA A 84 9.08 9.12 3.64
N GLU A 85 9.30 9.11 4.97
CA GLU A 85 8.50 8.35 5.92
C GLU A 85 7.03 8.75 5.88
N ARG A 86 6.73 10.05 5.95
CA ARG A 86 5.36 10.58 5.89
C ARG A 86 4.65 10.25 4.59
N LYS A 87 5.36 10.22 3.45
CA LYS A 87 4.82 9.77 2.15
C LYS A 87 4.49 8.28 2.16
N ALA A 88 5.37 7.44 2.75
CA ALA A 88 5.12 6.02 2.91
C ALA A 88 3.91 5.77 3.82
N ASN A 89 3.82 6.46 4.95
CA ASN A 89 2.71 6.38 5.89
C ASN A 89 1.38 6.78 5.24
N MET A 90 1.38 7.86 4.43
CA MET A 90 0.21 8.26 3.66
C MET A 90 -0.25 7.15 2.71
N THR A 91 0.71 6.46 2.07
CA THR A 91 0.44 5.34 1.17
C THR A 91 -0.20 4.15 1.90
N VAL A 92 0.32 3.79 3.09
CA VAL A 92 -0.25 2.73 3.93
C VAL A 92 -1.63 3.11 4.43
N MET A 93 -1.82 4.33 4.93
CA MET A 93 -3.12 4.80 5.41
C MET A 93 -4.22 4.68 4.34
N ALA A 94 -3.90 5.01 3.10
CA ALA A 94 -4.87 5.02 2.00
C ALA A 94 -4.87 3.72 1.17
N TRP A 95 -3.88 2.85 1.35
CA TRP A 95 -3.59 1.68 0.50
C TRP A 95 -3.57 2.01 -1.00
N THR A 96 -3.06 3.21 -1.30
CA THR A 96 -2.93 3.73 -2.66
C THR A 96 -1.65 4.56 -2.76
N ASP A 97 -1.03 4.61 -3.94
CA ASP A 97 0.16 5.45 -4.12
C ASP A 97 -0.17 6.90 -3.76
N SER A 98 0.73 7.56 -3.01
CA SER A 98 0.47 8.89 -2.45
C SER A 98 0.16 9.95 -3.52
N GLY A 99 0.73 9.84 -4.72
CA GLY A 99 0.41 10.70 -5.85
C GLY A 99 -1.00 10.51 -6.39
N GLN A 100 -1.46 9.26 -6.49
CA GLN A 100 -2.83 8.94 -6.88
C GLN A 100 -3.83 9.45 -5.83
N PHE A 101 -3.55 9.23 -4.55
CA PHE A 101 -4.38 9.76 -3.46
C PHE A 101 -4.47 11.28 -3.50
N ARG A 102 -3.35 11.96 -3.68
CA ARG A 102 -3.28 13.43 -3.80
C ARG A 102 -4.22 13.97 -4.88
N GLN A 103 -4.34 13.26 -6.01
CA GLN A 103 -5.20 13.67 -7.13
C GLN A 103 -6.67 13.39 -6.85
N SER A 104 -6.98 12.20 -6.29
CA SER A 104 -8.36 11.76 -6.06
C SER A 104 -9.01 12.39 -4.83
N ARG A 105 -8.22 12.83 -3.83
CA ARG A 105 -8.68 13.35 -2.55
C ARG A 105 -8.07 14.71 -2.21
N ALA A 106 -8.07 15.61 -3.20
CA ALA A 106 -7.64 17.00 -3.00
C ALA A 106 -8.50 17.76 -1.98
N ASP A 107 -9.73 17.32 -1.79
CA ASP A 107 -10.74 17.85 -0.86
C ASP A 107 -10.29 17.79 0.61
N ILE A 108 -9.69 16.68 1.05
CA ILE A 108 -9.27 16.45 2.45
C ILE A 108 -7.76 16.63 2.68
N ARG A 109 -7.02 17.02 1.65
CA ARG A 109 -5.56 17.18 1.73
C ARG A 109 -5.11 18.16 2.81
N PRO A 110 -5.73 19.34 2.98
CA PRO A 110 -5.32 20.27 4.02
C PRO A 110 -5.40 19.65 5.41
N GLU A 111 -6.50 18.97 5.72
CA GLU A 111 -6.74 18.35 7.03
C GLU A 111 -5.73 17.23 7.32
N LEU A 112 -5.46 16.35 6.32
CA LEU A 112 -4.53 15.24 6.47
C LEU A 112 -3.09 15.71 6.69
N ASN A 113 -2.69 16.85 6.12
CA ASN A 113 -1.36 17.41 6.35
C ASN A 113 -1.14 17.96 7.77
N HIS A 114 -2.21 18.09 8.58
CA HIS A 114 -2.13 18.45 9.99
C HIS A 114 -2.04 17.23 10.92
N ILE A 115 -2.15 16.02 10.37
CA ILE A 115 -1.97 14.79 11.16
C ILE A 115 -0.49 14.46 11.21
N ASP A 116 0.05 14.32 12.43
CA ASP A 116 1.45 13.94 12.63
C ASP A 116 1.78 12.60 11.93
N GLY A 117 2.91 12.56 11.25
CA GLY A 117 3.36 11.38 10.51
C GLY A 117 2.77 11.22 9.10
N LEU A 118 1.86 12.10 8.66
CA LEU A 118 1.31 12.06 7.30
C LEU A 118 1.73 13.28 6.47
N ILE A 119 1.85 13.07 5.16
CA ILE A 119 1.97 14.15 4.17
C ILE A 119 1.38 13.71 2.82
N VAL A 120 0.48 14.50 2.28
CA VAL A 120 -0.16 14.21 0.98
C VAL A 120 0.69 14.80 -0.15
N MET A 121 1.78 14.11 -0.46
CA MET A 121 2.74 14.44 -1.53
C MET A 121 3.09 13.17 -2.31
N ASP A 122 3.40 13.31 -3.60
CA ASP A 122 3.88 12.21 -4.43
C ASP A 122 5.22 11.68 -3.93
N GLY A 123 5.50 10.39 -4.15
CA GLY A 123 6.75 9.74 -3.77
C GLY A 123 6.58 8.52 -2.88
N GLY A 124 5.37 8.24 -2.41
CA GLY A 124 5.02 7.01 -1.70
C GLY A 124 4.40 5.99 -2.65
N VAL A 125 4.91 4.75 -2.66
CA VAL A 125 4.47 3.66 -3.54
C VAL A 125 4.22 2.40 -2.71
N LYS A 126 3.10 1.71 -3.00
CA LYS A 126 2.72 0.47 -2.31
C LYS A 126 3.68 -0.67 -2.63
N ILE A 127 3.90 -1.54 -1.65
CA ILE A 127 4.60 -2.82 -1.82
C ILE A 127 3.57 -3.92 -1.76
N LEU A 128 3.35 -4.58 -2.91
CA LEU A 128 2.35 -5.65 -3.08
C LEU A 128 3.04 -6.95 -3.42
N SER A 129 2.57 -8.08 -2.85
CA SER A 129 2.97 -9.42 -3.23
C SER A 129 1.76 -10.36 -3.16
N GLY A 130 1.49 -11.10 -4.23
CA GLY A 130 0.38 -12.04 -4.30
C GLY A 130 -0.99 -11.45 -3.92
N GLY A 131 -1.22 -10.17 -4.19
CA GLY A 131 -2.44 -9.44 -3.82
C GLY A 131 -2.48 -8.94 -2.38
N TYR A 132 -1.42 -9.16 -1.58
CA TYR A 132 -1.32 -8.67 -0.21
C TYR A 132 -0.53 -7.37 -0.15
N ASN A 133 -1.02 -6.42 0.65
CA ASN A 133 -0.28 -5.22 0.98
C ASN A 133 0.75 -5.55 2.07
N LEU A 134 2.03 -5.42 1.76
CA LEU A 134 3.14 -5.71 2.68
C LEU A 134 3.64 -4.45 3.41
N GLY A 135 3.39 -3.29 2.84
CA GLY A 135 3.86 -2.00 3.32
C GLY A 135 3.96 -0.98 2.20
N ALA A 136 4.83 0.01 2.37
CA ALA A 136 5.09 1.04 1.36
C ALA A 136 6.55 1.51 1.39
N VAL A 137 7.04 2.00 0.25
CA VAL A 137 8.28 2.75 0.15
C VAL A 137 7.97 4.21 -0.14
N GLY A 138 8.57 5.11 0.62
CA GLY A 138 8.55 6.55 0.38
C GLY A 138 9.93 7.05 -0.03
N VAL A 139 9.98 7.93 -1.03
CA VAL A 139 11.20 8.58 -1.50
C VAL A 139 11.01 10.08 -1.44
N SER A 140 12.08 10.81 -1.08
CA SER A 140 12.09 12.27 -1.06
C SER A 140 13.48 12.83 -1.32
N GLY A 141 13.57 13.89 -2.14
CA GLY A 141 14.81 14.59 -2.44
C GLY A 141 15.01 14.95 -3.92
N ALA A 142 14.30 14.29 -4.84
CA ALA A 142 14.30 14.67 -6.24
C ALA A 142 13.52 15.99 -6.45
N PRO A 143 13.76 16.70 -7.58
CA PRO A 143 13.08 17.97 -7.84
C PRO A 143 11.63 17.78 -8.34
N GLY A 144 10.81 17.06 -7.53
CA GLY A 144 9.42 16.75 -7.80
C GLY A 144 9.01 15.40 -7.25
N GLY A 145 7.86 15.32 -6.62
CA GLY A 145 7.38 14.07 -6.01
C GLY A 145 7.11 12.96 -7.02
N GLU A 146 6.77 13.30 -8.25
CA GLU A 146 6.62 12.36 -9.36
C GLU A 146 7.94 11.64 -9.71
N LYS A 147 9.08 12.34 -9.56
CA LYS A 147 10.41 11.76 -9.75
C LYS A 147 10.80 10.88 -8.58
N ASP A 148 10.50 11.31 -7.36
CA ASP A 148 10.63 10.46 -6.17
C ASP A 148 9.85 9.14 -6.35
N ALA A 149 8.59 9.22 -6.80
CA ALA A 149 7.75 8.06 -7.07
C ALA A 149 8.29 7.18 -8.22
N ALA A 150 8.93 7.78 -9.23
CA ALA A 150 9.57 7.03 -10.31
C ALA A 150 10.74 6.18 -9.78
N CYS A 151 11.59 6.72 -8.92
CA CYS A 151 12.67 5.97 -8.27
C CYS A 151 12.13 4.82 -7.41
N ALA A 152 11.06 5.07 -6.64
CA ALA A 152 10.41 4.04 -5.84
C ALA A 152 9.85 2.91 -6.71
N ARG A 153 9.14 3.23 -7.79
CA ARG A 153 8.62 2.23 -8.74
C ARG A 153 9.73 1.44 -9.41
N LYS A 154 10.81 2.12 -9.81
CA LYS A 154 11.98 1.45 -10.42
C LYS A 154 12.62 0.43 -9.48
N ALA A 155 12.73 0.76 -8.20
CA ALA A 155 13.21 -0.19 -7.19
C ALA A 155 12.31 -1.45 -7.09
N LEU A 156 10.99 -1.26 -7.07
CA LEU A 156 10.05 -2.38 -7.03
C LEU A 156 10.09 -3.22 -8.31
N GLU A 157 10.25 -2.59 -9.48
CA GLU A 157 10.44 -3.28 -10.75
C GLU A 157 11.71 -4.14 -10.75
N ASN A 158 12.85 -3.59 -10.30
CA ASN A 158 14.14 -4.30 -10.23
C ASN A 158 14.09 -5.52 -9.28
N LEU A 159 13.21 -5.48 -8.28
CA LEU A 159 13.05 -6.55 -7.28
C LEU A 159 11.75 -7.35 -7.46
N ASN A 160 11.06 -7.20 -8.61
CA ASN A 160 9.73 -7.77 -8.81
C ASN A 160 9.67 -9.28 -8.56
N GLU A 161 10.59 -10.06 -9.13
CA GLU A 161 10.63 -11.50 -8.92
C GLU A 161 10.73 -11.86 -7.43
N ARG A 162 11.62 -11.19 -6.70
CA ARG A 162 11.79 -11.41 -5.26
C ARG A 162 10.57 -11.03 -4.45
N ILE A 163 9.86 -9.95 -4.86
CA ILE A 163 8.64 -9.50 -4.20
C ILE A 163 7.51 -10.51 -4.45
N GLU A 164 7.37 -11.02 -5.67
CA GLU A 164 6.34 -12.01 -6.03
C GLU A 164 6.50 -13.30 -5.24
N PHE A 165 7.73 -13.80 -5.09
CA PHE A 165 8.04 -15.03 -4.34
C PHE A 165 8.19 -14.84 -2.82
N ALA A 166 8.03 -13.62 -2.30
CA ALA A 166 8.20 -13.33 -0.87
C ALA A 166 7.13 -13.97 0.04
N ILE A 167 6.06 -14.49 -0.53
CA ILE A 167 4.90 -15.03 0.21
C ILE A 167 4.64 -16.52 -0.02
N GLU A 168 5.51 -17.20 -0.79
CA GLU A 168 5.49 -18.66 -0.92
C GLU A 168 6.14 -19.32 0.31
#